data_33979dfbfe4507b8a2a4d96c228f129f
#
_entry.id   33979dfbfe4507b8a2a4d96c228f129f
#
_cell.length_a   1.000
_cell.length_b   1.000
_cell.length_c   1.000
_cell.angle_alpha   90.00
_cell.angle_beta   90.00
_cell.angle_gamma   90.00
#
_symmetry.space_group_name_H-M   'P 1'
#
loop_
_entity.id
_entity.type
_entity.pdbx_description
1 polymer ?
#
loop_
_entity_poly.entity_id
_entity_poly.type
_entity_poly.pdbx_seq_one_letter_code
_entity_poly.pdbx_strand_id
1 'polypeptide(L)' 'VKKRFTEEQIIKAIKQYEAGTKTEEICRQLGVSNGTFYNWQRNILDTTI' A
#
# COMPACT_ATOMS: atom_id res chain seq x y z
N VAL A 1 -0.21 21.03 -4.19
CA VAL A 1 0.68 20.14 -3.47
C VAL A 1 0.44 18.70 -3.90
N LYS A 2 1.47 18.08 -4.33
CA LYS A 2 1.36 16.71 -4.79
C LYS A 2 1.70 15.75 -3.67
N LYS A 3 0.83 14.79 -3.50
CA LYS A 3 1.07 13.77 -2.48
C LYS A 3 1.81 12.63 -3.09
N ARG A 4 3.00 12.43 -2.62
CA ARG A 4 3.81 11.31 -3.07
C ARG A 4 3.99 10.34 -1.94
N PHE A 5 3.76 9.10 -2.25
CA PHE A 5 3.94 8.05 -1.26
C PHE A 5 5.33 7.50 -1.37
N THR A 6 6.06 7.57 -0.27
CA THR A 6 7.40 7.01 -0.25
C THR A 6 7.34 5.51 -0.10
N GLU A 7 8.48 4.88 -0.38
CA GLU A 7 8.57 3.43 -0.22
C GLU A 7 8.19 3.02 1.20
N GLU A 8 8.59 3.84 2.14
CA GLU A 8 8.30 3.56 3.55
C GLU A 8 6.80 3.47 3.77
N GLN A 9 6.06 4.41 3.24
CA GLN A 9 4.62 4.42 3.44
C GLN A 9 3.97 3.23 2.77
N ILE A 10 4.45 2.87 1.61
CA ILE A 10 3.89 1.73 0.89
C ILE A 10 4.14 0.44 1.67
N ILE A 11 5.34 0.27 2.16
CA ILE A 11 5.67 -0.92 2.95
C ILE A 11 4.83 -0.96 4.21
N LYS A 12 4.63 0.19 4.83
CA LYS A 12 3.82 0.26 6.03
C LYS A 12 2.40 -0.19 5.76
N ALA A 13 1.85 0.26 4.64
CA ALA A 13 0.49 -0.13 4.28
C ALA A 13 0.40 -1.62 4.04
N ILE A 14 1.37 -2.19 3.38
CA ILE A 14 1.37 -3.62 3.11
C ILE A 14 1.47 -4.40 4.41
N LYS A 15 2.28 -3.92 5.33
CA LYS A 15 2.41 -4.59 6.61
C LYS A 15 1.11 -4.55 7.39
N GLN A 16 0.38 -3.46 7.30
CA GLN A 16 -0.93 -3.39 7.94
C GLN A 16 -1.88 -4.42 7.34
N TYR A 17 -1.81 -4.58 6.04
CA TYR A 17 -2.65 -5.57 5.38
C TYR A 17 -2.32 -6.97 5.88
N GLU A 18 -1.04 -7.26 6.01
CA GLU A 18 -0.62 -8.57 6.49
C GLU A 18 -1.02 -8.78 7.94
N ALA A 19 -1.11 -7.71 8.69
CA ALA A 19 -1.49 -7.79 10.09
C ALA A 19 -3.00 -8.03 10.26
N GLY A 20 -3.76 -7.93 9.18
CA GLY A 20 -5.18 -8.18 9.26
C GLY A 20 -6.05 -7.00 8.92
N THR A 21 -5.44 -5.88 8.58
CA THR A 21 -6.21 -4.69 8.24
C THR A 21 -6.79 -4.85 6.85
N LYS A 22 -8.01 -4.40 6.67
CA LYS A 22 -8.69 -4.53 5.40
C LYS A 22 -8.09 -3.58 4.37
N THR A 23 -8.01 -4.06 3.14
CA THR A 23 -7.50 -3.24 2.05
C THR A 23 -8.28 -1.94 1.92
N GLU A 24 -9.58 -2.03 2.07
CA GLU A 24 -10.43 -0.86 1.98
C GLU A 24 -10.03 0.21 2.98
N GLU A 25 -9.76 -0.22 4.19
CA GLU A 25 -9.38 0.72 5.24
C GLU A 25 -8.05 1.37 4.93
N ILE A 26 -7.10 0.58 4.50
CA ILE A 26 -5.78 1.09 4.19
C ILE A 26 -5.87 2.11 3.05
N CYS A 27 -6.61 1.77 2.03
CA CYS A 27 -6.77 2.68 0.90
C CYS A 27 -7.45 3.97 1.32
N ARG A 28 -8.41 3.85 2.21
CA ARG A 28 -9.11 5.04 2.69
C ARG A 28 -8.18 5.94 3.47
N GLN A 29 -7.35 5.36 4.30
CA GLN A 29 -6.41 6.15 5.09
C GLN A 29 -5.42 6.88 4.22
N LEU A 30 -4.97 6.23 3.17
CA LEU A 30 -3.99 6.80 2.28
C LEU A 30 -4.62 7.65 1.19
N GLY A 31 -5.91 7.47 0.95
CA GLY A 31 -6.56 8.21 -0.11
C GLY A 31 -6.26 7.68 -1.49
N VAL A 32 -6.04 6.38 -1.60
CA VAL A 32 -5.75 5.76 -2.89
C VAL A 32 -6.82 4.73 -3.20
N SER A 33 -6.84 4.29 -4.46
CA SER A 33 -7.81 3.29 -4.87
C SER A 33 -7.26 1.89 -4.60
N ASN A 34 -8.17 0.91 -4.60
CA ASN A 34 -7.77 -0.47 -4.39
C ASN A 34 -6.76 -0.91 -5.45
N GLY A 35 -6.97 -0.48 -6.67
CA GLY A 35 -6.06 -0.84 -7.73
C GLY A 35 -4.65 -0.38 -7.48
N THR A 36 -4.50 0.83 -6.96
CA THR A 36 -3.19 1.36 -6.64
C THR A 36 -2.51 0.53 -5.57
N PHE A 37 -3.27 0.15 -4.56
CA PHE A 37 -2.71 -0.65 -3.47
C PHE A 37 -2.25 -2.00 -3.98
N TYR A 38 -3.05 -2.63 -4.82
CA TYR A 38 -2.66 -3.91 -5.39
C TYR A 38 -1.41 -3.79 -6.25
N ASN A 39 -1.27 -2.69 -6.96
CA ASN A 39 -0.05 -2.43 -7.73
C ASN A 39 1.15 -2.38 -6.81
N TRP A 40 1.00 -1.70 -5.70
CA TRP A 40 2.09 -1.62 -4.74
C TRP A 40 2.50 -2.99 -4.24
N GLN A 41 1.53 -3.79 -3.89
CA GLN A 41 1.81 -5.13 -3.41
C GLN A 41 2.59 -5.93 -4.44
N ARG A 42 2.15 -5.83 -5.68
CA ARG A 42 2.78 -6.58 -6.74
C ARG A 42 4.22 -6.14 -6.95
N ASN A 43 4.43 -4.83 -6.99
CA ASN A 43 5.76 -4.31 -7.24
C ASN A 43 6.73 -4.67 -6.13
N ILE A 44 6.29 -4.54 -4.91
CA ILE A 44 7.17 -4.80 -3.77
C ILE A 44 7.46 -6.28 -3.64
N LEU A 45 6.46 -7.12 -3.84
CA LEU A 45 6.67 -8.54 -3.78
C LEU A 45 7.64 -9.00 -4.87
N ASP A 46 7.54 -8.39 -6.02
CA ASP A 46 8.44 -8.71 -7.11
C ASP A 46 9.89 -8.35 -6.74
N THR A 47 10.04 -7.23 -6.08
CA THR A 47 11.37 -6.75 -5.74
C THR A 47 11.99 -7.53 -4.58
N THR A 48 11.16 -8.07 -3.72
CA THR A 48 11.65 -8.73 -2.51
C THR A 48 12.24 -10.11 -2.79
N ILE A 49 11.98 -10.66 -3.93
CA ILE A 49 12.55 -11.95 -4.28
C ILE A 49 14.03 -11.83 -4.61
#